data_9b2f3edd2ad63220a9815ba739a728ee
#
_entry.id   9b2f3edd2ad63220a9815ba739a728ee
#
_cell.length_a   1.000
_cell.length_b   1.000
_cell.length_c   1.000
_cell.angle_alpha   90.00
_cell.angle_beta   90.00
_cell.angle_gamma   90.00
#
_symmetry.space_group_name_H-M   'P 1'
#
loop_
_entity.id
_entity.type
_entity.pdbx_description
1 polymer ?
#
loop_
_entity_poly.entity_id
_entity_poly.type
_entity_poly.pdbx_seq_one_letter_code
_entity_poly.pdbx_strand_id
1 'polypeptide(L)'
;MASVVPGNVFNKAVMKITLALAALVLLAALFSLYWGFAAPFSAAVLSSSMEPTLYGPRWEPVCPRCGSLFTVSVNAPTPEKIASARFVSCPVCGFSEIPLDAKRLLKGDRVAVSRRAAPPPRRWDVVARRSVGGLTVKRVAGLPGEEVELRRGTLYVNGEPVSKPRGRWSQVLLNTVRKAEPERLLVLNRIPYPVLEGEGERAQSYPLPITNAPASLPLDEPKAPEFVNDYSVEFPARFLKDVSLILNQGDRAWHIALSPEEKLVLRRISLSEERSPEEGTALSESDFEGAEEQTAEFPAVTGNLTVSCADARLSFFSDGTLLFSFPNPPLAETGRPVTCPLIILTESPEAYIPARFLVKRDIGYGTMPPRRLGADEYFLLGDNPAASVDSRAGGDSVRANQLRTVTSPELAF
;
A
#
# COMPACT_ATOMS: atom_id res chain seq x y z
N MET A 1 25.06 -72.82 -57.01
CA MET A 1 25.39 -71.85 -55.99
C MET A 1 24.33 -70.76 -55.98
N ALA A 2 23.41 -70.81 -55.03
CA ALA A 2 22.37 -69.79 -54.94
C ALA A 2 22.78 -68.80 -53.83
N SER A 3 22.99 -67.54 -54.23
CA SER A 3 23.31 -66.47 -53.28
C SER A 3 22.04 -65.99 -52.65
N VAL A 4 21.88 -66.20 -51.34
CA VAL A 4 20.82 -65.64 -50.52
C VAL A 4 21.17 -64.18 -50.19
N VAL A 5 20.40 -63.25 -50.70
CA VAL A 5 20.55 -61.83 -50.41
C VAL A 5 19.87 -61.54 -49.05
N PRO A 6 20.58 -60.92 -48.07
CA PRO A 6 19.99 -60.63 -46.78
C PRO A 6 19.23 -59.30 -46.81
N GLY A 7 18.07 -59.28 -47.56
CA GLY A 7 17.27 -58.05 -47.71
C GLY A 7 16.39 -57.67 -46.55
N ASN A 8 16.16 -58.59 -45.57
CA ASN A 8 15.08 -58.41 -44.60
C ASN A 8 15.51 -57.78 -43.23
N VAL A 9 16.81 -57.79 -42.90
CA VAL A 9 17.29 -57.25 -41.60
C VAL A 9 17.48 -55.74 -41.67
N PHE A 10 17.96 -55.22 -42.81
CA PHE A 10 18.18 -53.79 -43.01
C PHE A 10 16.85 -53.00 -43.04
N ASN A 11 15.80 -53.52 -43.63
CA ASN A 11 14.48 -52.91 -43.64
C ASN A 11 13.81 -52.88 -42.25
N LYS A 12 14.01 -53.88 -41.39
CA LYS A 12 13.47 -53.89 -40.03
C LYS A 12 14.14 -52.90 -39.13
N ALA A 13 15.46 -52.69 -39.27
CA ALA A 13 16.19 -51.71 -38.51
C ALA A 13 15.81 -50.28 -38.90
N VAL A 14 15.75 -50.00 -40.21
CA VAL A 14 15.31 -48.71 -40.77
C VAL A 14 13.86 -48.38 -40.32
N MET A 15 12.96 -49.33 -40.39
CA MET A 15 11.57 -49.18 -39.93
C MET A 15 11.47 -48.88 -38.43
N LYS A 16 12.29 -49.52 -37.59
CA LYS A 16 12.34 -49.21 -36.14
C LYS A 16 12.87 -47.79 -35.86
N ILE A 17 13.89 -47.36 -36.59
CA ILE A 17 14.45 -46.02 -36.45
C ILE A 17 13.43 -44.95 -36.91
N THR A 18 12.75 -45.18 -38.06
CA THR A 18 11.69 -44.24 -38.51
C THR A 18 10.51 -44.13 -37.55
N LEU A 19 10.06 -45.26 -36.97
CA LEU A 19 9.01 -45.28 -35.97
C LEU A 19 9.45 -44.56 -34.70
N ALA A 20 10.70 -44.76 -34.24
CA ALA A 20 11.25 -44.07 -33.08
C ALA A 20 11.35 -42.58 -33.29
N LEU A 21 11.81 -42.11 -34.48
CA LEU A 21 11.84 -40.71 -34.84
C LEU A 21 10.45 -40.08 -34.96
N ALA A 22 9.49 -40.80 -35.54
CA ALA A 22 8.09 -40.36 -35.61
C ALA A 22 7.47 -40.21 -34.19
N ALA A 23 7.73 -41.17 -33.29
CA ALA A 23 7.30 -41.07 -31.92
C ALA A 23 7.95 -39.88 -31.17
N LEU A 24 9.23 -39.64 -31.39
CA LEU A 24 9.93 -38.52 -30.77
C LEU A 24 9.36 -37.16 -31.27
N VAL A 25 9.08 -37.05 -32.58
CA VAL A 25 8.46 -35.83 -33.15
C VAL A 25 7.04 -35.63 -32.57
N LEU A 26 6.26 -36.73 -32.48
CA LEU A 26 4.93 -36.65 -31.90
C LEU A 26 4.96 -36.24 -30.42
N LEU A 27 5.88 -36.81 -29.64
CA LEU A 27 6.09 -36.43 -28.24
C LEU A 27 6.52 -34.96 -28.08
N ALA A 28 7.41 -34.49 -28.94
CA ALA A 28 7.83 -33.09 -28.97
C ALA A 28 6.69 -32.15 -29.35
N ALA A 29 5.87 -32.56 -30.33
CA ALA A 29 4.67 -31.80 -30.70
C ALA A 29 3.63 -31.74 -29.57
N LEU A 30 3.36 -32.89 -28.94
CA LEU A 30 2.45 -32.97 -27.76
C LEU A 30 2.99 -32.17 -26.58
N PHE A 31 4.29 -32.22 -26.34
CA PHE A 31 4.94 -31.42 -25.31
C PHE A 31 4.83 -29.93 -25.62
N SER A 32 5.08 -29.51 -26.86
CA SER A 32 4.95 -28.12 -27.29
C SER A 32 3.51 -27.60 -27.19
N LEU A 33 2.54 -28.44 -27.59
CA LEU A 33 1.12 -28.16 -27.43
C LEU A 33 0.75 -28.03 -25.94
N TYR A 34 1.13 -29.01 -25.13
CA TYR A 34 0.88 -29.00 -23.68
C TYR A 34 1.48 -27.74 -23.02
N TRP A 35 2.74 -27.42 -23.37
CA TRP A 35 3.43 -26.24 -22.83
C TRP A 35 2.78 -24.94 -23.29
N GLY A 36 2.39 -24.86 -24.57
CA GLY A 36 1.67 -23.69 -25.12
C GLY A 36 0.31 -23.44 -24.46
N PHE A 37 -0.42 -24.51 -24.07
CA PHE A 37 -1.67 -24.38 -23.32
C PHE A 37 -1.49 -24.19 -21.81
N ALA A 38 -0.40 -24.67 -21.22
CA ALA A 38 -0.14 -24.62 -19.78
C ALA A 38 0.67 -23.39 -19.36
N ALA A 39 1.50 -22.87 -20.24
CA ALA A 39 2.37 -21.72 -19.93
C ALA A 39 1.54 -20.47 -19.57
N PRO A 40 1.95 -19.71 -18.54
CA PRO A 40 1.34 -18.42 -18.24
C PRO A 40 1.54 -17.45 -19.42
N PHE A 41 0.60 -16.55 -19.59
CA PHE A 41 0.73 -15.47 -20.55
C PHE A 41 1.05 -14.15 -19.87
N SER A 42 1.78 -13.28 -20.55
CA SER A 42 2.12 -11.96 -20.03
C SER A 42 1.00 -10.97 -20.33
N ALA A 43 0.57 -10.24 -19.31
CA ALA A 43 -0.39 -9.15 -19.41
C ALA A 43 0.20 -7.84 -18.87
N ALA A 44 -0.15 -6.73 -19.49
CA ALA A 44 0.21 -5.40 -19.00
C ALA A 44 -0.87 -4.89 -18.04
N VAL A 45 -0.45 -4.24 -16.96
CA VAL A 45 -1.31 -3.49 -16.05
C VAL A 45 -1.69 -2.18 -16.74
N LEU A 46 -3.00 -1.88 -16.85
CA LEU A 46 -3.50 -0.72 -17.59
C LEU A 46 -4.18 0.32 -16.72
N SER A 47 -4.22 0.11 -15.39
CA SER A 47 -4.88 1.00 -14.45
C SER A 47 -4.08 1.16 -13.16
N SER A 48 -4.38 2.23 -12.42
CA SER A 48 -3.77 2.55 -11.12
C SER A 48 -4.41 1.80 -9.94
N SER A 49 -5.36 0.90 -10.17
CA SER A 49 -6.16 0.27 -9.11
C SER A 49 -5.37 -0.59 -8.11
N MET A 50 -4.16 -1.01 -8.49
CA MET A 50 -3.25 -1.82 -7.67
C MET A 50 -2.00 -1.08 -7.22
N GLU A 51 -1.91 0.23 -7.44
CA GLU A 51 -0.80 1.04 -6.97
C GLU A 51 -0.79 1.13 -5.43
N PRO A 52 0.39 1.17 -4.82
CA PRO A 52 1.72 1.17 -5.42
C PRO A 52 2.29 -0.24 -5.68
N THR A 53 1.53 -1.32 -5.51
CA THR A 53 2.01 -2.70 -5.69
C THR A 53 2.30 -3.02 -7.16
N LEU A 54 1.41 -2.60 -8.06
CA LEU A 54 1.53 -2.74 -9.50
C LEU A 54 1.08 -1.43 -10.16
N TYR A 55 1.93 -0.87 -10.99
CA TYR A 55 1.66 0.40 -11.66
C TYR A 55 1.08 0.19 -13.05
N GLY A 56 0.09 1.02 -13.37
CA GLY A 56 -0.36 1.24 -14.73
C GLY A 56 0.59 2.12 -15.54
N PRO A 57 0.19 2.56 -16.75
CA PRO A 57 0.93 3.56 -17.51
C PRO A 57 1.03 4.87 -16.72
N ARG A 58 2.24 5.45 -16.67
CA ARG A 58 2.53 6.58 -15.78
C ARG A 58 3.69 7.45 -16.28
N TRP A 59 3.73 8.67 -15.79
CA TRP A 59 4.93 9.50 -15.76
C TRP A 59 5.54 9.51 -14.37
N GLU A 60 6.84 9.68 -14.31
CA GLU A 60 7.61 9.87 -13.06
C GLU A 60 8.40 11.18 -13.16
N PRO A 61 7.72 12.34 -13.08
CA PRO A 61 8.39 13.63 -13.13
C PRO A 61 9.13 13.92 -11.84
N VAL A 62 10.25 14.67 -11.99
CA VAL A 62 10.97 15.27 -10.87
C VAL A 62 10.59 16.73 -10.78
N CYS A 63 10.17 17.19 -9.62
CA CYS A 63 9.84 18.59 -9.41
C CYS A 63 11.10 19.48 -9.51
N PRO A 64 11.15 20.48 -10.39
CA PRO A 64 12.33 21.34 -10.50
C PRO A 64 12.53 22.24 -9.28
N ARG A 65 11.48 22.49 -8.48
CA ARG A 65 11.54 23.35 -7.30
C ARG A 65 12.03 22.64 -6.04
N CYS A 66 11.54 21.43 -5.77
CA CYS A 66 11.86 20.73 -4.52
C CYS A 66 12.62 19.40 -4.72
N GLY A 67 12.88 18.99 -5.97
CA GLY A 67 13.59 17.76 -6.30
C GLY A 67 12.79 16.46 -6.06
N SER A 68 11.53 16.57 -5.64
CA SER A 68 10.73 15.37 -5.36
C SER A 68 10.36 14.63 -6.63
N LEU A 69 10.57 13.32 -6.64
CA LEU A 69 10.04 12.38 -7.63
C LEU A 69 8.63 11.97 -7.21
N PHE A 70 7.68 11.98 -8.13
CA PHE A 70 6.32 11.51 -7.88
C PHE A 70 5.72 10.85 -9.12
N THR A 71 4.62 10.15 -8.96
CA THR A 71 3.97 9.40 -10.03
C THR A 71 2.71 10.12 -10.50
N VAL A 72 2.50 10.14 -11.81
CA VAL A 72 1.28 10.61 -12.46
C VAL A 72 0.71 9.48 -13.32
N SER A 73 -0.38 8.87 -12.88
CA SER A 73 -0.98 7.72 -13.55
C SER A 73 -2.03 8.11 -14.55
N VAL A 74 -2.13 7.32 -15.61
CA VAL A 74 -3.19 7.44 -16.62
C VAL A 74 -3.88 6.09 -16.80
N ASN A 75 -5.16 6.03 -16.45
CA ASN A 75 -5.97 4.84 -16.62
C ASN A 75 -6.40 4.67 -18.08
N ALA A 76 -6.18 3.47 -18.64
CA ALA A 76 -6.52 3.15 -20.03
C ALA A 76 -6.10 4.29 -21.00
N PRO A 77 -4.79 4.49 -21.19
CA PRO A 77 -4.28 5.63 -21.95
C PRO A 77 -4.77 5.58 -23.41
N THR A 78 -5.33 6.69 -23.85
CA THR A 78 -5.64 6.94 -25.26
C THR A 78 -4.73 8.06 -25.77
N PRO A 79 -4.50 8.18 -27.08
CA PRO A 79 -3.71 9.27 -27.65
C PRO A 79 -4.22 10.65 -27.19
N GLU A 80 -5.55 10.83 -27.09
CA GLU A 80 -6.19 12.08 -26.67
C GLU A 80 -5.88 12.39 -25.21
N LYS A 81 -6.03 11.42 -24.30
CA LYS A 81 -5.69 11.57 -22.88
C LYS A 81 -4.21 11.94 -22.69
N ILE A 82 -3.32 11.27 -23.43
CA ILE A 82 -1.89 11.54 -23.37
C ILE A 82 -1.59 12.95 -23.89
N ALA A 83 -2.22 13.37 -24.99
CA ALA A 83 -2.01 14.69 -25.58
C ALA A 83 -2.57 15.84 -24.73
N SER A 84 -3.64 15.59 -23.96
CA SER A 84 -4.23 16.60 -23.05
C SER A 84 -3.42 16.79 -21.77
N ALA A 85 -2.64 15.80 -21.36
CA ALA A 85 -1.82 15.82 -20.15
C ALA A 85 -0.51 16.62 -20.38
N ARG A 86 -0.58 17.94 -20.35
CA ARG A 86 0.59 18.80 -20.64
C ARG A 86 1.41 19.16 -19.41
N PHE A 87 0.75 19.46 -18.31
CA PHE A 87 1.37 19.95 -17.09
C PHE A 87 0.72 19.30 -15.87
N VAL A 88 1.49 19.19 -14.80
CA VAL A 88 1.03 18.67 -13.51
C VAL A 88 1.62 19.51 -12.38
N SER A 89 0.92 19.60 -11.26
CA SER A 89 1.40 20.24 -10.04
C SER A 89 2.13 19.22 -9.15
N CYS A 90 3.23 19.66 -8.54
CA CYS A 90 3.95 18.84 -7.57
C CYS A 90 3.09 18.60 -6.32
N PRO A 91 2.84 17.34 -5.92
CA PRO A 91 2.07 17.06 -4.71
C PRO A 91 2.82 17.43 -3.43
N VAL A 92 4.13 17.75 -3.55
CA VAL A 92 5.03 18.07 -2.43
C VAL A 92 5.05 19.57 -2.14
N CYS A 93 5.30 20.39 -3.15
CA CYS A 93 5.53 21.82 -2.96
C CYS A 93 4.50 22.70 -3.69
N GLY A 94 3.51 22.10 -4.33
CA GLY A 94 2.47 22.81 -5.07
C GLY A 94 2.97 23.50 -6.36
N PHE A 95 4.27 23.38 -6.71
CA PHE A 95 4.78 23.97 -7.95
C PHE A 95 3.97 23.41 -9.14
N SER A 96 3.27 24.27 -9.84
CA SER A 96 2.52 23.99 -11.05
C SER A 96 3.44 24.02 -12.28
N GLU A 97 2.94 23.63 -13.43
CA GLU A 97 3.66 23.72 -14.71
C GLU A 97 4.83 22.74 -14.87
N ILE A 98 4.83 21.61 -14.16
CA ILE A 98 5.79 20.54 -14.45
C ILE A 98 5.35 19.85 -15.74
N PRO A 99 6.16 19.91 -16.81
CA PRO A 99 5.75 19.39 -18.12
C PRO A 99 5.72 17.86 -18.12
N LEU A 100 4.66 17.31 -18.70
CA LEU A 100 4.54 15.89 -18.99
C LEU A 100 4.87 15.65 -20.47
N ASP A 101 5.99 15.00 -20.74
CA ASP A 101 6.36 14.62 -22.10
C ASP A 101 5.72 13.26 -22.45
N ALA A 102 4.89 13.26 -23.49
CA ALA A 102 4.23 12.04 -23.97
C ALA A 102 5.24 10.93 -24.33
N LYS A 103 6.45 11.28 -24.75
CA LYS A 103 7.52 10.33 -25.07
C LYS A 103 8.13 9.67 -23.83
N ARG A 104 7.93 10.25 -22.64
CA ARG A 104 8.39 9.73 -21.36
C ARG A 104 7.31 8.96 -20.59
N LEU A 105 6.18 8.68 -21.23
CA LEU A 105 5.16 7.82 -20.64
C LEU A 105 5.72 6.40 -20.49
N LEU A 106 5.85 5.95 -19.26
CA LEU A 106 6.24 4.59 -18.94
C LEU A 106 5.06 3.66 -19.18
N LYS A 107 5.36 2.47 -19.67
CA LYS A 107 4.35 1.40 -19.81
C LYS A 107 3.99 0.86 -18.42
N GLY A 108 2.77 0.34 -18.30
CA GLY A 108 2.38 -0.38 -17.10
C GLY A 108 3.22 -1.63 -16.88
N ASP A 109 3.31 -2.03 -15.63
CA ASP A 109 4.02 -3.22 -15.20
C ASP A 109 3.48 -4.47 -15.91
N ARG A 110 4.29 -5.50 -16.01
CA ARG A 110 3.90 -6.75 -16.67
C ARG A 110 3.77 -7.86 -15.64
N VAL A 111 2.67 -8.57 -15.71
CA VAL A 111 2.40 -9.72 -14.86
C VAL A 111 2.26 -10.99 -15.71
N ALA A 112 2.73 -12.12 -15.20
CA ALA A 112 2.44 -13.40 -15.78
C ALA A 112 1.17 -13.98 -15.14
N VAL A 113 0.19 -14.33 -15.98
CA VAL A 113 -1.11 -14.82 -15.55
C VAL A 113 -1.26 -16.28 -15.98
N SER A 114 -1.59 -17.16 -15.01
CA SER A 114 -1.85 -18.57 -15.30
C SER A 114 -3.07 -18.73 -16.22
N ARG A 115 -2.98 -19.63 -17.18
CA ARG A 115 -4.13 -20.03 -18.00
C ARG A 115 -5.10 -20.93 -17.24
N ARG A 116 -4.61 -21.65 -16.25
CA ARG A 116 -5.40 -22.52 -15.37
C ARG A 116 -6.04 -21.74 -14.24
N ALA A 117 -7.12 -22.26 -13.71
CA ALA A 117 -7.69 -21.73 -12.47
C ALA A 117 -6.63 -21.71 -11.37
N ALA A 118 -6.65 -20.67 -10.54
CA ALA A 118 -5.76 -20.62 -9.39
C ALA A 118 -6.09 -21.79 -8.43
N PRO A 119 -5.08 -22.39 -7.77
CA PRO A 119 -5.35 -23.12 -6.55
C PRO A 119 -6.05 -22.18 -5.56
N PRO A 120 -6.74 -22.69 -4.52
CA PRO A 120 -7.41 -21.82 -3.55
C PRO A 120 -6.45 -20.72 -3.05
N PRO A 121 -6.70 -19.45 -3.37
CA PRO A 121 -5.80 -18.38 -2.96
C PRO A 121 -5.93 -18.12 -1.46
N ARG A 122 -4.84 -17.66 -0.87
CA ARG A 122 -4.80 -17.23 0.53
C ARG A 122 -5.20 -15.75 0.62
N ARG A 123 -5.57 -15.32 1.82
CA ARG A 123 -5.77 -13.91 2.09
C ARG A 123 -4.49 -13.13 1.75
N TRP A 124 -4.68 -11.98 1.15
CA TRP A 124 -3.66 -11.05 0.63
C TRP A 124 -2.91 -11.51 -0.62
N ASP A 125 -3.19 -12.70 -1.17
CA ASP A 125 -2.67 -13.07 -2.49
C ASP A 125 -3.17 -12.10 -3.57
N VAL A 126 -2.31 -11.81 -4.53
CA VAL A 126 -2.70 -11.06 -5.73
C VAL A 126 -3.17 -12.04 -6.79
N VAL A 127 -4.36 -11.81 -7.29
CA VAL A 127 -5.01 -12.68 -8.28
C VAL A 127 -5.51 -11.87 -9.47
N ALA A 128 -5.53 -12.49 -10.64
CA ALA A 128 -6.25 -11.95 -11.78
C ALA A 128 -7.65 -12.55 -11.81
N ARG A 129 -8.67 -11.69 -11.91
CA ARG A 129 -10.07 -12.04 -12.14
C ARG A 129 -10.40 -11.94 -13.61
N ARG A 130 -10.96 -13.01 -14.17
CA ARG A 130 -11.54 -12.99 -15.52
C ARG A 130 -12.97 -12.47 -15.45
N SER A 131 -13.27 -11.41 -16.18
CA SER A 131 -14.59 -10.81 -16.30
C SER A 131 -14.96 -10.59 -17.77
N VAL A 132 -16.20 -10.20 -18.05
CA VAL A 132 -16.68 -9.88 -19.40
C VAL A 132 -15.85 -8.76 -20.04
N GLY A 133 -15.35 -7.81 -19.23
CA GLY A 133 -14.49 -6.71 -19.71
C GLY A 133 -12.99 -7.04 -19.80
N GLY A 134 -12.58 -8.31 -19.60
CA GLY A 134 -11.18 -8.71 -19.66
C GLY A 134 -10.62 -9.22 -18.32
N LEU A 135 -9.33 -8.97 -18.10
CA LEU A 135 -8.65 -9.34 -16.86
C LEU A 135 -8.52 -8.12 -15.95
N THR A 136 -8.88 -8.29 -14.69
CA THR A 136 -8.60 -7.31 -13.64
C THR A 136 -7.71 -7.95 -12.58
N VAL A 137 -6.71 -7.23 -12.09
CA VAL A 137 -5.84 -7.69 -11.00
C VAL A 137 -6.34 -7.10 -9.70
N LYS A 138 -6.47 -7.91 -8.67
CA LYS A 138 -6.97 -7.53 -7.34
C LYS A 138 -6.31 -8.38 -6.28
N ARG A 139 -6.51 -8.00 -5.03
CA ARG A 139 -6.04 -8.71 -3.85
C ARG A 139 -7.18 -9.41 -3.15
N VAL A 140 -6.92 -10.63 -2.71
CA VAL A 140 -7.88 -11.42 -1.92
C VAL A 140 -7.92 -10.86 -0.50
N ALA A 141 -9.06 -10.34 -0.08
CA ALA A 141 -9.28 -9.83 1.26
C ALA A 141 -10.18 -10.74 2.10
N GLY A 142 -11.20 -11.36 1.49
CA GLY A 142 -12.08 -12.32 2.15
C GLY A 142 -12.05 -13.68 1.46
N LEU A 143 -12.17 -14.74 2.24
CA LEU A 143 -12.17 -16.13 1.81
C LEU A 143 -13.60 -16.71 1.84
N PRO A 144 -13.86 -17.82 1.13
CA PRO A 144 -15.18 -18.45 1.11
C PRO A 144 -15.74 -18.74 2.51
N GLY A 145 -17.01 -18.40 2.70
CA GLY A 145 -17.72 -18.65 3.95
C GLY A 145 -17.44 -17.67 5.08
N GLU A 146 -16.55 -16.69 4.88
CA GLU A 146 -16.27 -15.66 5.88
C GLU A 146 -17.31 -14.53 5.86
N GLU A 147 -17.45 -13.86 6.99
CA GLU A 147 -18.12 -12.57 7.07
C GLU A 147 -17.06 -11.47 7.01
N VAL A 148 -17.18 -10.57 6.04
CA VAL A 148 -16.25 -9.46 5.82
C VAL A 148 -16.94 -8.14 6.09
N GLU A 149 -16.23 -7.23 6.73
CA GLU A 149 -16.69 -5.88 7.05
C GLU A 149 -15.51 -4.91 6.93
N LEU A 150 -15.78 -3.69 6.52
CA LEU A 150 -14.79 -2.61 6.54
C LEU A 150 -15.23 -1.55 7.55
N ARG A 151 -14.41 -1.31 8.56
CA ARG A 151 -14.63 -0.26 9.56
C ARG A 151 -13.48 0.73 9.47
N ARG A 152 -13.76 1.96 9.02
CA ARG A 152 -12.77 3.04 8.98
C ARG A 152 -11.44 2.64 8.33
N GLY A 153 -11.51 1.93 7.22
CA GLY A 153 -10.35 1.50 6.46
C GLY A 153 -9.78 0.14 6.85
N THR A 154 -10.10 -0.37 8.03
CA THR A 154 -9.66 -1.68 8.52
C THR A 154 -10.59 -2.79 8.05
N LEU A 155 -10.01 -3.90 7.58
CA LEU A 155 -10.75 -5.13 7.27
C LEU A 155 -11.01 -5.93 8.53
N TYR A 156 -12.26 -6.28 8.77
CA TYR A 156 -12.69 -7.23 9.78
C TYR A 156 -13.19 -8.51 9.11
N VAL A 157 -12.81 -9.65 9.68
CA VAL A 157 -13.25 -10.96 9.23
C VAL A 157 -13.80 -11.72 10.42
N ASN A 158 -15.07 -12.15 10.32
CA ASN A 158 -15.80 -12.79 11.41
C ASN A 158 -15.74 -11.97 12.72
N GLY A 159 -15.79 -10.64 12.60
CA GLY A 159 -15.75 -9.70 13.72
C GLY A 159 -14.35 -9.32 14.21
N GLU A 160 -13.29 -9.98 13.76
CA GLU A 160 -11.92 -9.71 14.19
C GLU A 160 -11.14 -8.87 13.16
N PRO A 161 -10.32 -7.89 13.59
CA PRO A 161 -9.52 -7.09 12.68
C PRO A 161 -8.39 -7.93 12.07
N VAL A 162 -8.17 -7.76 10.78
CA VAL A 162 -7.15 -8.49 10.02
C VAL A 162 -6.05 -7.53 9.58
N SER A 163 -4.84 -7.78 10.09
CA SER A 163 -3.68 -6.98 9.73
C SER A 163 -3.24 -7.24 8.29
N LYS A 164 -2.89 -6.16 7.60
CA LYS A 164 -2.30 -6.22 6.26
C LYS A 164 -0.86 -6.71 6.33
N PRO A 165 -0.35 -7.42 5.32
CA PRO A 165 1.07 -7.78 5.24
C PRO A 165 1.95 -6.53 5.23
N ARG A 166 3.15 -6.66 5.80
CA ARG A 166 4.15 -5.59 5.82
C ARG A 166 4.52 -5.13 4.41
N GLY A 167 5.03 -3.90 4.31
CA GLY A 167 5.44 -3.29 3.04
C GLY A 167 4.28 -2.68 2.24
N ARG A 168 3.04 -2.78 2.73
CA ARG A 168 1.85 -2.28 2.04
C ARG A 168 1.41 -0.88 2.46
N TRP A 169 2.32 -0.10 2.99
CA TRP A 169 2.08 1.31 3.23
C TRP A 169 2.06 2.04 1.90
N SER A 170 0.95 2.62 1.58
CA SER A 170 0.70 3.12 0.23
C SER A 170 1.44 4.39 -0.11
N GLN A 171 1.85 5.18 0.89
CA GLN A 171 2.42 6.48 0.61
C GLN A 171 3.22 7.01 1.80
N VAL A 172 4.43 7.49 1.52
CA VAL A 172 5.15 8.37 2.44
C VAL A 172 4.47 9.73 2.40
N LEU A 173 4.04 10.19 3.57
CA LEU A 173 3.45 11.51 3.70
C LEU A 173 4.56 12.56 3.75
N LEU A 174 4.26 13.68 3.16
CA LEU A 174 5.12 14.84 3.25
C LEU A 174 4.91 15.51 4.58
N ASN A 175 5.98 15.54 5.35
CA ASN A 175 5.94 16.08 6.68
C ASN A 175 6.81 17.33 6.77
N THR A 176 6.27 18.36 7.38
CA THR A 176 7.04 19.51 7.83
C THR A 176 7.19 19.40 9.34
N VAL A 177 8.42 19.46 9.81
CA VAL A 177 8.71 19.55 11.23
C VAL A 177 8.67 21.00 11.65
N ARG A 178 7.85 21.33 12.65
CA ARG A 178 7.72 22.68 13.22
C ARG A 178 8.03 22.65 14.70
N LYS A 179 8.90 23.55 15.17
CA LYS A 179 9.08 23.79 16.60
C LYS A 179 7.86 24.50 17.16
N ALA A 180 7.31 23.97 18.25
CA ALA A 180 6.25 24.59 19.04
C ALA A 180 6.71 24.76 20.50
N GLU A 181 6.28 25.84 21.14
CA GLU A 181 6.57 26.08 22.55
C GLU A 181 5.58 25.34 23.46
N PRO A 182 6.02 24.87 24.65
CA PRO A 182 7.40 24.66 25.07
C PRO A 182 7.93 23.29 24.56
N GLU A 183 9.19 23.23 24.13
CA GLU A 183 9.98 22.00 23.88
C GLU A 183 9.32 20.88 23.04
N ARG A 184 8.56 21.27 22.01
CA ARG A 184 7.81 20.36 21.16
C ARG A 184 8.19 20.53 19.69
N LEU A 185 8.27 19.39 19.00
CA LEU A 185 8.33 19.35 17.55
C LEU A 185 7.04 18.74 17.01
N LEU A 186 6.36 19.47 16.14
CA LEU A 186 5.17 19.01 15.46
C LEU A 186 5.54 18.47 14.08
N VAL A 187 5.22 17.24 13.80
CA VAL A 187 5.33 16.65 12.47
C VAL A 187 3.95 16.77 11.82
N LEU A 188 3.85 17.68 10.87
CA LEU A 188 2.59 18.05 10.21
C LEU A 188 2.54 17.44 8.82
N ASN A 189 1.40 16.87 8.47
CA ASN A 189 1.11 16.54 7.08
C ASN A 189 0.73 17.82 6.35
N ARG A 190 1.62 18.33 5.49
CA ARG A 190 1.43 19.61 4.80
C ARG A 190 1.76 19.50 3.33
N ILE A 191 0.97 20.20 2.50
CA ILE A 191 1.38 20.55 1.15
C ILE A 191 1.68 22.06 1.14
N PRO A 192 2.90 22.49 0.79
CA PRO A 192 3.16 23.89 0.60
C PRO A 192 2.43 24.40 -0.65
N TYR A 193 1.52 25.37 -0.49
CA TYR A 193 0.93 26.09 -1.59
C TYR A 193 1.75 27.35 -1.89
N PRO A 194 2.08 27.65 -3.15
CA PRO A 194 2.58 28.97 -3.50
C PRO A 194 1.45 29.98 -3.29
N VAL A 195 1.64 30.95 -2.44
CA VAL A 195 0.74 32.11 -2.36
C VAL A 195 1.09 33.00 -3.52
N LEU A 196 0.21 33.08 -4.49
CA LEU A 196 0.28 34.03 -5.60
C LEU A 196 -0.31 35.38 -5.14
N GLU A 197 0.35 36.09 -4.25
CA GLU A 197 0.03 37.52 -4.02
C GLU A 197 1.30 38.30 -3.66
N GLY A 198 1.65 39.22 -4.53
CA GLY A 198 2.44 40.43 -4.38
C GLY A 198 3.71 40.35 -3.53
N GLU A 199 4.86 40.52 -4.18
CA GLU A 199 6.18 40.81 -3.61
C GLU A 199 6.64 39.95 -2.41
N GLY A 200 7.20 38.82 -2.74
CA GLY A 200 7.83 37.87 -1.80
C GLY A 200 7.14 36.55 -1.75
N GLU A 201 7.58 35.62 -2.61
CA GLU A 201 7.14 34.22 -2.61
C GLU A 201 7.46 33.50 -1.28
N ARG A 202 6.63 33.67 -0.29
CA ARG A 202 6.60 32.80 0.88
C ARG A 202 5.60 31.68 0.60
N ALA A 203 6.10 30.49 0.32
CA ALA A 203 5.26 29.32 0.29
C ALA A 203 4.61 29.15 1.66
N GLN A 204 3.31 29.41 1.76
CA GLN A 204 2.54 29.06 2.96
C GLN A 204 2.17 27.61 2.85
N SER A 205 2.48 26.82 3.88
CA SER A 205 2.07 25.45 3.99
C SER A 205 0.88 25.34 4.94
N TYR A 206 -0.20 24.75 4.46
CA TYR A 206 -1.39 24.48 5.28
C TYR A 206 -1.33 23.05 5.80
N PRO A 207 -1.75 22.78 7.06
CA PRO A 207 -1.92 21.42 7.54
C PRO A 207 -3.03 20.73 6.73
N LEU A 208 -2.75 19.53 6.25
CA LEU A 208 -3.69 18.72 5.50
C LEU A 208 -4.01 17.44 6.25
N PRO A 209 -5.28 17.00 6.25
CA PRO A 209 -5.62 15.71 6.81
C PRO A 209 -5.01 14.58 6.00
N ILE A 210 -4.71 13.47 6.68
CA ILE A 210 -4.32 12.23 6.04
C ILE A 210 -5.57 11.64 5.37
N THR A 211 -5.48 11.35 4.08
CA THR A 211 -6.59 10.80 3.30
C THR A 211 -6.16 9.56 2.51
N ASN A 212 -7.13 8.80 2.01
CA ASN A 212 -6.90 7.70 1.09
C ASN A 212 -6.72 8.16 -0.37
N ALA A 213 -6.39 9.43 -0.61
CA ALA A 213 -6.08 9.92 -1.95
C ALA A 213 -5.08 8.98 -2.65
N PRO A 214 -5.16 8.84 -3.98
CA PRO A 214 -4.29 7.94 -4.72
C PRO A 214 -2.81 8.18 -4.42
N ALA A 215 -2.02 7.11 -4.40
CA ALA A 215 -0.56 7.19 -4.25
C ALA A 215 0.10 7.96 -5.42
N SER A 216 -0.56 7.99 -6.56
CA SER A 216 -0.21 8.76 -7.75
C SER A 216 -1.31 9.79 -8.03
N LEU A 217 -0.93 10.89 -8.69
CA LEU A 217 -1.90 11.86 -9.19
C LEU A 217 -2.64 11.25 -10.40
N PRO A 218 -3.96 11.02 -10.34
CA PRO A 218 -4.70 10.55 -11.50
C PRO A 218 -4.96 11.72 -12.45
N LEU A 219 -4.90 11.45 -13.75
CA LEU A 219 -5.44 12.39 -14.76
C LEU A 219 -6.96 12.34 -14.85
N ASP A 220 -7.54 11.21 -14.45
CA ASP A 220 -8.99 11.04 -14.38
C ASP A 220 -9.48 11.50 -13.00
N GLU A 221 -10.71 11.99 -12.91
CA GLU A 221 -11.29 12.48 -11.65
C GLU A 221 -11.31 11.36 -10.58
N PRO A 222 -10.60 11.54 -9.46
CA PRO A 222 -10.65 10.58 -8.37
C PRO A 222 -11.99 10.67 -7.63
N LYS A 223 -12.40 9.58 -6.98
CA LYS A 223 -13.44 9.64 -5.96
C LYS A 223 -13.00 10.60 -4.85
N ALA A 224 -13.99 11.25 -4.21
CA ALA A 224 -13.69 12.09 -3.05
C ALA A 224 -12.86 11.31 -2.03
N PRO A 225 -11.73 11.84 -1.58
CA PRO A 225 -10.86 11.14 -0.64
C PRO A 225 -11.54 11.06 0.74
N GLU A 226 -11.36 9.92 1.40
CA GLU A 226 -11.79 9.70 2.78
C GLU A 226 -10.60 9.90 3.73
N PHE A 227 -10.86 10.25 4.99
CA PHE A 227 -9.81 10.37 6.00
C PHE A 227 -9.27 9.00 6.39
N VAL A 228 -7.96 8.94 6.60
CA VAL A 228 -7.25 7.75 7.07
C VAL A 228 -6.53 8.09 8.37
N ASN A 229 -6.89 7.41 9.44
CA ASN A 229 -6.26 7.58 10.75
C ASN A 229 -5.22 6.49 11.05
N ASP A 230 -5.07 5.56 10.11
CA ASP A 230 -4.09 4.48 10.17
C ASP A 230 -2.82 4.90 9.45
N TYR A 231 -1.72 4.98 10.21
CA TYR A 231 -0.42 5.39 9.70
C TYR A 231 0.71 4.76 10.52
N SER A 232 1.92 4.85 10.02
CA SER A 232 3.15 4.50 10.73
C SER A 232 4.16 5.63 10.70
N VAL A 233 5.00 5.66 11.72
CA VAL A 233 6.14 6.59 11.81
C VAL A 233 7.42 5.77 11.92
N GLU A 234 8.38 6.04 11.04
CA GLU A 234 9.69 5.40 11.05
C GLU A 234 10.76 6.43 11.38
N PHE A 235 11.65 6.10 12.29
CA PHE A 235 12.74 6.95 12.75
C PHE A 235 13.90 6.11 13.33
N PRO A 236 15.13 6.66 13.45
CA PRO A 236 16.22 5.95 14.12
C PRO A 236 15.90 5.64 15.58
N ALA A 237 15.96 4.37 15.99
CA ALA A 237 15.53 3.91 17.31
C ALA A 237 16.25 4.60 18.48
N ARG A 238 17.49 5.03 18.27
CA ARG A 238 18.29 5.79 19.26
C ARG A 238 17.58 7.04 19.79
N PHE A 239 16.68 7.65 18.99
CA PHE A 239 15.97 8.87 19.40
C PHE A 239 15.02 8.63 20.55
N LEU A 240 14.48 7.44 20.71
CA LEU A 240 13.54 7.14 21.78
C LEU A 240 14.15 7.23 23.19
N LYS A 241 15.50 7.25 23.31
CA LYS A 241 16.22 7.45 24.58
C LYS A 241 16.12 8.88 25.11
N ASP A 242 16.01 9.86 24.22
CA ASP A 242 16.12 11.28 24.52
C ASP A 242 14.81 12.03 24.30
N VAL A 243 13.76 11.33 23.82
CA VAL A 243 12.48 11.92 23.47
C VAL A 243 11.33 11.03 23.91
N SER A 244 10.16 11.63 24.10
CA SER A 244 8.91 10.89 24.06
C SER A 244 8.07 11.31 22.86
N LEU A 245 7.18 10.43 22.43
CA LEU A 245 6.38 10.58 21.24
C LEU A 245 4.90 10.59 21.57
N ILE A 246 4.13 11.48 20.94
CA ILE A 246 2.68 11.41 20.97
C ILE A 246 2.19 11.10 19.58
N LEU A 247 1.50 9.98 19.41
CA LEU A 247 0.85 9.59 18.18
C LEU A 247 -0.64 9.92 18.24
N ASN A 248 -1.11 10.75 17.32
CA ASN A 248 -2.49 11.21 17.23
C ASN A 248 -3.25 10.45 16.16
N GLN A 249 -4.36 9.81 16.49
CA GLN A 249 -5.24 9.10 15.56
C GLN A 249 -6.62 9.75 15.40
N GLY A 250 -6.78 10.97 15.87
CA GLY A 250 -8.01 11.75 15.75
C GLY A 250 -9.04 11.48 16.84
N ASP A 251 -9.34 10.23 17.18
CA ASP A 251 -10.24 9.84 18.28
C ASP A 251 -9.48 9.45 19.55
N ARG A 252 -8.19 9.25 19.44
CA ARG A 252 -7.28 8.85 20.53
C ARG A 252 -5.86 9.31 20.25
N ALA A 253 -5.07 9.35 21.32
CA ALA A 253 -3.64 9.56 21.22
C ALA A 253 -2.88 8.59 22.12
N TRP A 254 -1.66 8.27 21.69
CA TRP A 254 -0.72 7.45 22.44
C TRP A 254 0.50 8.28 22.83
N HIS A 255 0.84 8.27 24.11
CA HIS A 255 2.15 8.73 24.58
C HIS A 255 3.08 7.53 24.69
N ILE A 256 4.26 7.63 24.11
CA ILE A 256 5.27 6.57 24.00
C ILE A 256 6.57 7.11 24.53
N ALA A 257 7.10 6.50 25.59
CA ALA A 257 8.36 6.89 26.21
C ALA A 257 9.18 5.65 26.62
N LEU A 258 10.45 5.83 26.88
CA LEU A 258 11.26 4.86 27.62
C LEU A 258 11.37 5.32 29.09
N SER A 259 11.17 4.38 30.01
CA SER A 259 11.46 4.61 31.42
C SER A 259 12.99 4.67 31.66
N PRO A 260 13.44 5.15 32.84
CA PRO A 260 14.86 5.09 33.21
C PRO A 260 15.45 3.67 33.18
N GLU A 261 14.62 2.65 33.39
CA GLU A 261 15.00 1.24 33.31
C GLU A 261 14.97 0.68 31.87
N GLU A 262 14.87 1.54 30.85
CA GLU A 262 14.75 1.20 29.44
C GLU A 262 13.52 0.34 29.08
N LYS A 263 12.43 0.46 29.85
CA LYS A 263 11.14 -0.16 29.52
C LYS A 263 10.30 0.78 28.66
N LEU A 264 9.64 0.23 27.66
CA LEU A 264 8.67 0.95 26.86
C LEU A 264 7.43 1.22 27.71
N VAL A 265 7.07 2.48 27.84
CA VAL A 265 5.87 2.96 28.56
C VAL A 265 4.90 3.52 27.54
N LEU A 266 3.69 3.00 27.53
CA LEU A 266 2.61 3.38 26.62
C LEU A 266 1.44 3.88 27.43
N ARG A 267 0.96 5.09 27.16
CA ARG A 267 -0.25 5.65 27.76
C ARG A 267 -1.23 6.04 26.66
N ARG A 268 -2.50 5.74 26.82
CA ARG A 268 -3.55 6.03 25.86
C ARG A 268 -4.62 6.92 26.44
N ILE A 269 -5.03 7.93 25.69
CA ILE A 269 -6.17 8.79 26.01
C ILE A 269 -7.19 8.80 24.89
N SER A 270 -8.45 9.07 25.23
CA SER A 270 -9.51 9.43 24.30
C SER A 270 -9.47 10.91 24.02
N LEU A 271 -9.66 11.31 22.77
CA LEU A 271 -9.76 12.70 22.37
C LEU A 271 -11.23 13.09 22.21
N SER A 272 -11.71 14.02 23.05
CA SER A 272 -13.06 14.57 22.95
C SER A 272 -13.19 15.55 21.77
N GLU A 273 -14.43 15.90 21.39
CA GLU A 273 -14.69 16.82 20.27
C GLU A 273 -14.08 18.21 20.45
N GLU A 274 -13.93 18.65 21.68
CA GLU A 274 -13.36 19.96 22.01
C GLU A 274 -11.82 20.00 21.92
N ARG A 275 -11.16 18.83 21.92
CA ARG A 275 -9.70 18.69 21.86
C ARG A 275 -9.19 18.22 20.49
N SER A 276 -9.71 18.75 19.41
CA SER A 276 -9.02 18.57 18.13
C SER A 276 -7.72 19.40 18.15
N PRO A 277 -6.55 18.82 17.92
CA PRO A 277 -5.33 19.59 17.72
C PRO A 277 -5.39 20.32 16.37
N GLU A 278 -6.19 21.35 16.28
CA GLU A 278 -5.91 22.45 15.39
C GLU A 278 -4.57 23.08 15.82
N GLU A 279 -3.90 23.77 14.95
CA GLU A 279 -2.56 24.35 15.10
C GLU A 279 -2.25 25.13 16.41
N GLY A 280 -2.91 24.94 17.49
CA GLY A 280 -2.69 25.64 18.76
C GLY A 280 -2.76 24.79 20.00
N THR A 281 -3.38 23.63 19.94
CA THR A 281 -3.57 22.76 21.10
C THR A 281 -2.80 21.44 20.95
N ALA A 282 -1.47 21.55 20.81
CA ALA A 282 -0.63 20.38 20.80
C ALA A 282 -0.71 19.66 22.16
N LEU A 283 -1.01 18.36 22.13
CA LEU A 283 -0.97 17.50 23.29
C LEU A 283 0.37 17.57 24.01
N SER A 284 0.36 17.47 25.32
CA SER A 284 1.51 17.47 26.21
C SER A 284 1.53 16.20 27.05
N GLU A 285 2.60 15.93 27.76
CA GLU A 285 2.69 14.77 28.64
C GLU A 285 1.63 14.83 29.77
N SER A 286 1.30 16.01 30.27
CA SER A 286 0.29 16.19 31.30
C SER A 286 -1.13 15.78 30.86
N ASP A 287 -1.42 15.76 29.55
CA ASP A 287 -2.70 15.27 29.03
C ASP A 287 -2.88 13.76 29.25
N PHE A 288 -1.81 13.04 29.55
CA PHE A 288 -1.81 11.59 29.81
C PHE A 288 -1.74 11.23 31.28
N GLU A 289 -1.84 12.20 32.19
CA GLU A 289 -1.94 11.93 33.62
C GLU A 289 -3.20 11.13 33.93
N GLY A 290 -3.04 10.01 34.66
CA GLY A 290 -4.13 9.09 34.97
C GLY A 290 -4.61 8.20 33.81
N ALA A 291 -3.96 8.24 32.65
CA ALA A 291 -4.26 7.35 31.55
C ALA A 291 -3.89 5.89 31.86
N GLU A 292 -4.56 4.94 31.19
CA GLU A 292 -4.19 3.54 31.26
C GLU A 292 -2.76 3.34 30.72
N GLU A 293 -1.90 2.74 31.57
CA GLU A 293 -0.49 2.52 31.25
C GLU A 293 -0.24 1.04 30.93
N GLN A 294 0.52 0.79 29.88
CA GLN A 294 1.03 -0.52 29.51
C GLN A 294 2.54 -0.44 29.39
N THR A 295 3.24 -1.44 29.89
CA THR A 295 4.71 -1.49 29.83
C THR A 295 5.18 -2.75 29.12
N ALA A 296 6.33 -2.65 28.42
CA ALA A 296 7.00 -3.79 27.80
C ALA A 296 8.51 -3.64 27.90
N GLU A 297 9.21 -4.76 28.04
CA GLU A 297 10.68 -4.76 27.95
C GLU A 297 11.11 -4.30 26.55
N PHE A 298 11.92 -3.24 26.48
CA PHE A 298 12.37 -2.72 25.20
C PHE A 298 13.72 -3.35 24.82
N PRO A 299 13.80 -4.14 23.73
CA PRO A 299 15.06 -4.76 23.35
C PRO A 299 16.03 -3.70 22.82
N ALA A 300 17.31 -3.98 22.90
CA ALA A 300 18.33 -3.14 22.28
C ALA A 300 18.11 -3.07 20.76
N VAL A 301 17.72 -1.91 20.26
CA VAL A 301 17.46 -1.65 18.84
C VAL A 301 18.53 -0.70 18.32
N THR A 302 19.25 -1.10 17.26
CA THR A 302 20.33 -0.29 16.67
C THR A 302 19.96 0.37 15.35
N GLY A 303 18.90 -0.08 14.70
CA GLY A 303 18.45 0.40 13.38
C GLY A 303 17.30 1.40 13.46
N ASN A 304 16.40 1.30 12.49
CA ASN A 304 15.17 2.09 12.47
C ASN A 304 14.07 1.41 13.27
N LEU A 305 13.34 2.22 14.02
CA LEU A 305 12.12 1.84 14.70
C LEU A 305 10.94 2.34 13.86
N THR A 306 9.97 1.46 13.62
CA THR A 306 8.69 1.83 13.04
C THR A 306 7.61 1.61 14.09
N VAL A 307 6.86 2.67 14.40
CA VAL A 307 5.66 2.61 15.22
C VAL A 307 4.45 2.74 14.32
N SER A 308 3.58 1.74 14.33
CA SER A 308 2.43 1.64 13.46
C SER A 308 1.13 1.64 14.25
N CYS A 309 0.26 2.58 13.97
CA CYS A 309 -1.12 2.65 14.45
C CYS A 309 -2.04 2.26 13.30
N ALA A 310 -2.22 0.97 13.05
CA ALA A 310 -3.01 0.50 11.94
C ALA A 310 -3.69 -0.85 12.23
N ASP A 311 -4.75 -1.16 11.46
CA ASP A 311 -5.48 -2.42 11.56
C ASP A 311 -5.91 -2.75 13.00
N ALA A 312 -6.40 -1.76 13.73
CA ALA A 312 -6.80 -1.84 15.13
C ALA A 312 -5.68 -2.32 16.08
N ARG A 313 -4.43 -2.06 15.74
CA ARG A 313 -3.24 -2.42 16.53
C ARG A 313 -2.25 -1.26 16.61
N LEU A 314 -1.59 -1.13 17.77
CA LEU A 314 -0.36 -0.38 17.93
C LEU A 314 0.81 -1.37 17.88
N SER A 315 1.68 -1.26 16.90
CA SER A 315 2.74 -2.24 16.65
C SER A 315 4.09 -1.56 16.49
N PHE A 316 5.12 -2.19 17.01
CA PHE A 316 6.51 -1.72 16.98
C PHE A 316 7.35 -2.69 16.17
N PHE A 317 8.15 -2.18 15.25
CA PHE A 317 9.03 -2.98 14.40
C PHE A 317 10.44 -2.41 14.42
N SER A 318 11.46 -3.29 14.48
CA SER A 318 12.84 -2.95 14.25
C SER A 318 13.26 -3.49 12.88
N ASP A 319 13.69 -2.60 11.98
CA ASP A 319 14.09 -2.94 10.61
C ASP A 319 13.13 -3.94 9.94
N GLY A 320 11.82 -3.68 10.13
CA GLY A 320 10.75 -4.51 9.61
C GLY A 320 10.43 -5.78 10.43
N THR A 321 11.13 -6.11 11.50
CA THR A 321 10.81 -7.23 12.40
C THR A 321 9.88 -6.78 13.52
N LEU A 322 8.77 -7.48 13.74
CA LEU A 322 7.82 -7.16 14.82
C LEU A 322 8.46 -7.39 16.17
N LEU A 323 8.44 -6.38 17.01
CA LEU A 323 8.86 -6.45 18.41
C LEU A 323 7.66 -6.68 19.31
N PHE A 324 6.65 -5.77 19.24
CA PHE A 324 5.45 -5.81 20.07
C PHE A 324 4.23 -5.45 19.25
N SER A 325 3.08 -5.86 19.73
CA SER A 325 1.79 -5.43 19.17
C SER A 325 0.71 -5.43 20.25
N PHE A 326 0.02 -4.32 20.41
CA PHE A 326 -1.03 -4.09 21.38
C PHE A 326 -2.36 -3.86 20.68
N PRO A 327 -3.50 -4.30 21.25
CA PRO A 327 -4.81 -3.94 20.72
C PRO A 327 -5.01 -2.41 20.71
N ASN A 328 -5.52 -1.89 19.62
CA ASN A 328 -5.80 -0.47 19.43
C ASN A 328 -7.09 -0.26 18.64
N PRO A 329 -8.23 -0.78 19.12
CA PRO A 329 -9.50 -0.62 18.41
C PRO A 329 -9.91 0.86 18.34
N PRO A 330 -10.61 1.29 17.29
CA PRO A 330 -11.18 2.64 17.20
C PRO A 330 -12.11 2.93 18.38
N LEU A 331 -12.02 4.14 18.95
CA LEU A 331 -12.83 4.56 20.10
C LEU A 331 -14.14 5.23 19.69
N ALA A 332 -14.22 5.79 18.49
CA ALA A 332 -15.39 6.46 17.94
C ALA A 332 -15.75 5.91 16.55
N GLU A 333 -17.04 5.98 16.19
CA GLU A 333 -17.53 5.56 14.87
C GLU A 333 -17.06 6.51 13.77
N THR A 334 -16.97 7.81 14.05
CA THR A 334 -16.52 8.84 13.12
C THR A 334 -15.08 9.21 13.40
N GLY A 335 -14.20 9.03 12.40
CA GLY A 335 -12.80 9.48 12.50
C GLY A 335 -12.68 10.97 12.27
N ARG A 336 -11.79 11.63 13.03
CA ARG A 336 -11.42 13.02 12.78
C ARG A 336 -10.22 13.09 11.84
N PRO A 337 -10.13 14.17 11.05
CA PRO A 337 -8.95 14.41 10.23
C PRO A 337 -7.70 14.56 11.11
N VAL A 338 -6.64 13.84 10.77
CA VAL A 338 -5.35 13.95 11.45
C VAL A 338 -4.41 14.78 10.60
N THR A 339 -4.10 15.99 11.06
CA THR A 339 -3.17 16.91 10.39
C THR A 339 -1.78 16.87 11.01
N CYS A 340 -1.70 16.53 12.32
CA CYS A 340 -0.47 16.36 13.05
C CYS A 340 -0.40 14.92 13.61
N PRO A 341 0.14 13.96 12.84
CA PRO A 341 0.20 12.57 13.26
C PRO A 341 1.21 12.31 14.37
N LEU A 342 2.26 13.12 14.50
CA LEU A 342 3.33 12.91 15.46
C LEU A 342 3.71 14.22 16.15
N ILE A 343 3.78 14.18 17.48
CA ILE A 343 4.40 15.20 18.32
C ILE A 343 5.60 14.56 19.00
N ILE A 344 6.73 15.24 18.99
CA ILE A 344 7.96 14.82 19.65
C ILE A 344 8.19 15.79 20.81
N LEU A 345 8.28 15.24 22.01
CA LEU A 345 8.61 15.99 23.22
C LEU A 345 10.10 15.80 23.51
N THR A 346 10.85 16.89 23.65
CA THR A 346 12.29 16.85 23.86
C THR A 346 12.81 18.14 24.44
N GLU A 347 13.82 18.07 25.30
CA GLU A 347 14.52 19.24 25.84
C GLU A 347 15.44 19.90 24.81
N SER A 348 15.77 19.21 23.69
CA SER A 348 16.69 19.68 22.67
C SER A 348 16.10 19.62 21.26
N PRO A 349 15.06 20.44 20.95
CA PRO A 349 14.35 20.38 19.68
C PRO A 349 15.24 20.53 18.44
N GLU A 350 16.27 21.36 18.52
CA GLU A 350 17.17 21.62 17.39
C GLU A 350 17.93 20.38 16.92
N ALA A 351 18.23 19.45 17.84
CA ALA A 351 18.95 18.22 17.52
C ALA A 351 18.13 17.27 16.60
N TYR A 352 16.80 17.41 16.58
CA TYR A 352 15.88 16.52 15.88
C TYR A 352 15.27 17.12 14.60
N ILE A 353 15.34 18.43 14.41
CA ILE A 353 14.82 19.08 13.19
C ILE A 353 15.35 18.45 11.90
N PRO A 354 16.65 18.13 11.76
CA PRO A 354 17.18 17.45 10.58
C PRO A 354 16.90 15.94 10.55
N ALA A 355 16.33 15.37 11.60
CA ALA A 355 16.07 13.93 11.65
C ALA A 355 14.98 13.54 10.65
N ARG A 356 15.19 12.42 9.95
CA ARG A 356 14.19 11.86 9.03
C ARG A 356 13.13 11.09 9.81
N PHE A 357 11.99 11.72 10.01
CA PHE A 357 10.77 11.03 10.39
C PHE A 357 9.99 10.71 9.12
N LEU A 358 9.86 9.43 8.79
CA LEU A 358 9.06 8.99 7.66
C LEU A 358 7.67 8.62 8.18
N VAL A 359 6.66 9.42 7.85
CA VAL A 359 5.27 9.06 8.11
C VAL A 359 4.69 8.44 6.85
N LYS A 360 4.11 7.25 6.99
CA LYS A 360 3.49 6.50 5.91
C LYS A 360 2.04 6.22 6.30
N ARG A 361 1.08 6.55 5.45
CA ARG A 361 -0.31 6.16 5.68
C ARG A 361 -0.55 4.70 5.31
N ASP A 362 -1.50 4.07 5.95
CA ASP A 362 -2.00 2.76 5.55
C ASP A 362 -2.95 2.85 4.34
N ILE A 363 -3.27 1.71 3.76
CA ILE A 363 -4.32 1.57 2.76
C ILE A 363 -5.66 1.52 3.49
N GLY A 364 -6.41 2.63 3.45
CA GLY A 364 -7.74 2.72 4.04
C GLY A 364 -8.81 2.33 3.02
N TYR A 365 -9.59 1.29 3.30
CA TYR A 365 -10.62 0.79 2.39
C TYR A 365 -12.01 1.44 2.55
N GLY A 366 -12.13 2.44 3.43
CA GLY A 366 -13.41 3.07 3.74
C GLY A 366 -14.26 2.24 4.69
N THR A 367 -15.58 2.37 4.57
CA THR A 367 -16.55 1.66 5.42
C THR A 367 -17.52 0.86 4.57
N MET A 368 -17.79 -0.37 4.98
CA MET A 368 -18.76 -1.27 4.34
C MET A 368 -19.41 -2.14 5.43
N PRO A 369 -20.74 -2.28 5.42
CA PRO A 369 -21.45 -3.14 6.38
C PRO A 369 -21.02 -4.61 6.25
N PRO A 370 -21.24 -5.44 7.29
CA PRO A 370 -20.96 -6.86 7.25
C PRO A 370 -21.60 -7.55 6.04
N ARG A 371 -20.82 -8.38 5.36
CA ARG A 371 -21.26 -9.20 4.22
C ARG A 371 -20.78 -10.63 4.38
N ARG A 372 -21.70 -11.60 4.40
CA ARG A 372 -21.37 -13.03 4.39
C ARG A 372 -21.04 -13.48 2.99
N LEU A 373 -19.87 -14.10 2.83
CA LEU A 373 -19.43 -14.70 1.57
C LEU A 373 -19.99 -16.10 1.39
N GLY A 374 -20.33 -16.46 0.16
CA GLY A 374 -20.76 -17.81 -0.20
C GLY A 374 -19.61 -18.83 -0.11
N ALA A 375 -19.94 -20.12 -0.25
CA ALA A 375 -18.99 -21.23 -0.11
C ALA A 375 -17.86 -21.26 -1.17
N ASP A 376 -18.02 -20.57 -2.29
CA ASP A 376 -17.03 -20.43 -3.37
C ASP A 376 -16.72 -18.94 -3.71
N GLU A 377 -17.15 -18.04 -2.84
CA GLU A 377 -17.07 -16.59 -3.06
C GLU A 377 -15.85 -15.97 -2.36
N TYR A 378 -15.13 -15.14 -3.10
CA TYR A 378 -13.99 -14.37 -2.61
C TYR A 378 -14.32 -12.87 -2.62
N PHE A 379 -13.80 -12.15 -1.62
CA PHE A 379 -13.87 -10.71 -1.55
C PHE A 379 -12.54 -10.11 -2.00
N LEU A 380 -12.56 -9.30 -3.05
CA LEU A 380 -11.37 -8.75 -3.69
C LEU A 380 -11.30 -7.23 -3.50
N LEU A 381 -10.12 -6.72 -3.19
CA LEU A 381 -9.83 -5.30 -3.04
C LEU A 381 -8.69 -4.86 -3.96
N GLY A 382 -8.68 -3.59 -4.36
CA GLY A 382 -7.53 -2.96 -5.00
C GLY A 382 -6.64 -2.28 -3.97
N ASP A 383 -5.33 -2.28 -4.20
CA ASP A 383 -4.36 -1.64 -3.30
C ASP A 383 -4.44 -0.10 -3.36
N ASN A 384 -5.11 0.46 -4.37
CA ASN A 384 -5.45 1.88 -4.48
C ASN A 384 -6.97 2.07 -4.35
N PRO A 385 -7.51 2.19 -3.12
CA PRO A 385 -8.96 2.22 -2.87
C PRO A 385 -9.70 3.32 -3.60
N ALA A 386 -9.09 4.50 -3.76
CA ALA A 386 -9.70 5.64 -4.43
C ALA A 386 -9.82 5.45 -5.95
N ALA A 387 -8.91 4.66 -6.56
CA ALA A 387 -8.90 4.38 -8.00
C ALA A 387 -9.41 2.98 -8.34
N SER A 388 -9.91 2.20 -7.36
CA SER A 388 -10.32 0.82 -7.57
C SER A 388 -11.83 0.67 -7.63
N VAL A 389 -12.30 -0.03 -8.66
CA VAL A 389 -13.61 -0.67 -8.68
C VAL A 389 -13.40 -2.13 -8.29
N ASP A 390 -13.93 -2.53 -7.14
CA ASP A 390 -13.71 -3.85 -6.54
C ASP A 390 -14.95 -4.33 -5.77
N SER A 391 -14.81 -5.36 -4.93
CA SER A 391 -15.94 -5.98 -4.24
C SER A 391 -16.72 -5.05 -3.29
N ARG A 392 -16.20 -3.87 -2.96
CA ARG A 392 -16.90 -2.82 -2.19
C ARG A 392 -18.05 -2.18 -2.97
N ALA A 393 -17.92 -2.12 -4.30
CA ALA A 393 -18.94 -1.48 -5.15
C ALA A 393 -20.28 -2.27 -5.23
N GLY A 394 -20.35 -3.43 -4.59
CA GLY A 394 -21.55 -4.25 -4.48
C GLY A 394 -21.99 -4.84 -5.83
N GLY A 395 -22.11 -6.12 -5.94
CA GLY A 395 -22.78 -6.73 -7.08
C GLY A 395 -22.15 -8.00 -7.62
N ASP A 396 -20.85 -8.12 -7.69
CA ASP A 396 -20.24 -9.31 -8.30
C ASP A 396 -19.61 -10.21 -7.25
N SER A 397 -20.26 -11.35 -6.97
CA SER A 397 -19.61 -12.49 -6.32
C SER A 397 -18.48 -12.99 -7.20
N VAL A 398 -17.26 -13.02 -6.65
CA VAL A 398 -16.09 -13.53 -7.38
C VAL A 398 -15.86 -14.97 -6.98
N ARG A 399 -16.01 -15.90 -7.94
CA ARG A 399 -15.89 -17.32 -7.68
C ARG A 399 -14.49 -17.85 -7.98
N ALA A 400 -14.10 -18.92 -7.31
CA ALA A 400 -12.78 -19.54 -7.46
C ALA A 400 -12.40 -19.84 -8.93
N ASN A 401 -13.33 -20.31 -9.75
CA ASN A 401 -13.07 -20.62 -11.16
C ASN A 401 -12.75 -19.41 -12.05
N GLN A 402 -13.09 -18.22 -11.60
CA GLN A 402 -12.77 -16.94 -12.26
C GLN A 402 -11.37 -16.44 -11.93
N LEU A 403 -10.72 -17.00 -10.90
CA LEU A 403 -9.42 -16.55 -10.41
C LEU A 403 -8.27 -17.25 -11.15
N ARG A 404 -7.21 -16.50 -11.34
CA ARG A 404 -5.94 -16.94 -11.94
C ARG A 404 -4.78 -16.49 -11.07
N THR A 405 -3.78 -17.33 -10.94
CA THR A 405 -2.53 -16.95 -10.27
C THR A 405 -1.81 -15.88 -11.05
N VAL A 406 -1.30 -14.90 -10.35
CA VAL A 406 -0.48 -13.81 -10.88
C VAL A 406 0.92 -13.92 -10.27
N THR A 407 1.94 -13.79 -11.11
CA THR A 407 3.33 -13.68 -10.68
C THR A 407 3.97 -12.48 -11.35
N SER A 408 4.78 -11.74 -10.59
CA SER A 408 5.57 -10.61 -11.05
C SER A 408 6.75 -10.45 -10.09
N PRO A 409 7.90 -9.91 -10.54
CA PRO A 409 9.00 -9.55 -9.64
C PRO A 409 8.56 -8.60 -8.52
N GLU A 410 7.62 -7.69 -8.80
CA GLU A 410 7.08 -6.71 -7.85
C GLU A 410 6.19 -7.37 -6.78
N LEU A 411 5.79 -8.62 -6.95
CA LEU A 411 4.97 -9.38 -5.99
C LEU A 411 5.81 -10.35 -5.13
N ALA A 412 7.11 -10.48 -5.41
CA ALA A 412 8.02 -11.28 -4.62
C ALA A 412 8.41 -10.51 -3.34
N PHE A 413 7.83 -10.89 -2.21
CA PHE A 413 8.14 -10.39 -0.88
C PHE A 413 8.53 -11.53 0.06
#